data_4bc40fd4ef36836f8279915f28a008d1
#
_entry.id   4bc40fd4ef36836f8279915f28a008d1
#
_cell.length_a   1.000
_cell.length_b   1.000
_cell.length_c   1.000
_cell.angle_alpha   90.00
_cell.angle_beta   90.00
_cell.angle_gamma   90.00
#
_symmetry.space_group_name_H-M   'P 1'
#
loop_
_entity.id
_entity.type
_entity.pdbx_description
1 polymer ?
#
loop_
_entity_poly.entity_id
_entity_poly.type
_entity_poly.pdbx_seq_one_letter_code
_entity_poly.pdbx_strand_id
1 'polypeptide(L)'
;MPNYQLGKIYKLTNGTLNYYGSTIRPLKIRLNSHKMLEHSSKVLFEGDNTVSIELLENYPCDTKQKLLERERWYIENNECVNNNIPGRTDKEWRDANKEYQKEYVIKNKEKIKERKSSKILCVCGNYYTYSCKGKHMKTKKFIN
;
A
#
# COMPACT_ATOMS: atom_id res chain seq x y z
N MET A 1 18.58 -15.98 -7.22
CA MET A 1 18.24 -15.01 -6.15
C MET A 1 18.36 -13.59 -6.68
N PRO A 2 17.56 -12.60 -6.19
CA PRO A 2 17.72 -11.20 -6.58
C PRO A 2 19.09 -10.66 -6.17
N ASN A 3 19.76 -9.94 -7.08
CA ASN A 3 21.06 -9.32 -6.79
C ASN A 3 20.87 -7.84 -6.39
N TYR A 4 20.88 -7.56 -5.10
CA TYR A 4 20.70 -6.20 -4.57
C TYR A 4 21.95 -5.31 -4.69
N GLN A 5 23.11 -5.87 -5.12
CA GLN A 5 24.29 -5.08 -5.49
C GLN A 5 24.02 -4.22 -6.75
N LEU A 6 22.95 -4.52 -7.50
CA LEU A 6 22.47 -3.72 -8.62
C LEU A 6 21.37 -2.72 -8.21
N GLY A 7 21.19 -2.48 -6.91
CA GLY A 7 20.21 -1.56 -6.37
C GLY A 7 20.33 -0.15 -6.93
N LYS A 8 19.20 0.46 -7.24
CA LYS A 8 19.10 1.81 -7.80
C LYS A 8 17.89 2.52 -7.21
N ILE A 9 18.05 3.81 -6.93
CA ILE A 9 16.93 4.70 -6.65
C ILE A 9 16.71 5.57 -7.89
N TYR A 10 15.47 5.71 -8.29
CA TYR A 10 15.10 6.49 -9.48
C TYR A 10 13.90 7.40 -9.18
N LYS A 11 13.78 8.41 -10.02
CA LYS A 11 12.64 9.32 -10.08
C LYS A 11 11.92 9.14 -11.41
N LEU A 12 10.61 9.07 -11.40
CA LEU A 12 9.77 9.31 -12.57
C LEU A 12 9.22 10.73 -12.48
N THR A 13 9.20 11.42 -13.59
CA THR A 13 8.60 12.76 -13.65
C THR A 13 7.95 13.01 -15.00
N ASN A 14 6.88 13.79 -14.98
CA ASN A 14 6.25 14.37 -16.18
C ASN A 14 6.47 15.89 -16.26
N GLY A 15 7.46 16.41 -15.51
CA GLY A 15 7.76 17.83 -15.41
C GLY A 15 7.05 18.55 -14.26
N THR A 16 5.86 18.07 -13.85
CA THR A 16 5.08 18.68 -12.75
C THR A 16 5.03 17.76 -11.52
N LEU A 17 4.79 16.49 -11.74
CA LEU A 17 4.65 15.48 -10.68
C LEU A 17 5.87 14.57 -10.65
N ASN A 18 6.22 14.13 -9.44
CA ASN A 18 7.34 13.22 -9.22
C ASN A 18 6.88 11.95 -8.49
N TYR A 19 7.52 10.85 -8.82
CA TYR A 19 7.38 9.56 -8.14
C TYR A 19 8.78 8.99 -7.89
N TYR A 20 9.04 8.52 -6.69
CA TYR A 20 10.30 7.88 -6.32
C TYR A 20 10.13 6.38 -6.19
N GLY A 21 11.16 5.63 -6.57
CA GLY A 21 11.12 4.17 -6.48
C GLY A 21 12.50 3.55 -6.47
N SER A 22 12.54 2.26 -6.15
CA SER A 22 13.76 1.47 -6.19
C SER A 22 13.66 0.30 -7.15
N THR A 23 14.79 -0.14 -7.69
CA THR A 23 14.85 -1.30 -8.58
C THR A 23 16.25 -1.90 -8.63
N ILE A 24 16.33 -3.20 -8.90
CA ILE A 24 17.56 -3.90 -9.29
C ILE A 24 17.64 -4.13 -10.80
N ARG A 25 16.57 -3.76 -11.53
CA ARG A 25 16.47 -3.94 -12.97
C ARG A 25 16.96 -2.70 -13.73
N PRO A 26 17.26 -2.82 -15.05
CA PRO A 26 17.48 -1.66 -15.90
C PRO A 26 16.29 -0.68 -15.86
N LEU A 27 16.58 0.62 -15.83
CA LEU A 27 15.55 1.67 -15.69
C LEU A 27 14.52 1.64 -16.82
N LYS A 28 14.94 1.33 -18.06
CA LYS A 28 14.04 1.20 -19.22
C LYS A 28 12.96 0.12 -18.98
N ILE A 29 13.35 -1.03 -18.41
CA ILE A 29 12.42 -2.10 -18.09
C ILE A 29 11.47 -1.64 -16.98
N ARG A 30 12.00 -0.93 -15.97
CA ARG A 30 11.18 -0.40 -14.86
C ARG A 30 10.17 0.64 -15.34
N LEU A 31 10.56 1.55 -16.22
CA LEU A 31 9.67 2.53 -16.84
C LEU A 31 8.51 1.84 -17.59
N ASN A 32 8.81 0.83 -18.39
CA ASN A 32 7.78 0.07 -19.10
C ASN A 32 6.81 -0.62 -18.13
N SER A 33 7.31 -1.15 -17.00
CA SER A 33 6.45 -1.73 -15.96
C SER A 33 5.48 -0.71 -15.39
N HIS A 34 5.90 0.54 -15.18
CA HIS A 34 5.02 1.62 -14.70
C HIS A 34 3.94 2.02 -15.71
N LYS A 35 4.24 1.95 -17.00
CA LYS A 35 3.25 2.20 -18.07
C LYS A 35 2.16 1.13 -18.13
N MET A 36 2.51 -0.11 -17.83
CA MET A 36 1.62 -1.27 -17.99
C MET A 36 0.76 -1.57 -16.75
N LEU A 37 1.21 -1.21 -15.56
CA LEU A 37 0.60 -1.63 -14.30
C LEU A 37 -0.09 -0.47 -13.57
N GLU A 38 -1.15 -0.81 -12.84
CA GLU A 38 -1.86 0.11 -11.95
C GLU A 38 -1.01 0.38 -10.68
N HIS A 39 -0.32 1.50 -10.69
CA HIS A 39 0.49 1.98 -9.56
C HIS A 39 0.14 3.45 -9.25
N SER A 40 0.54 3.94 -8.08
CA SER A 40 0.38 5.37 -7.74
C SER A 40 1.09 6.31 -8.72
N SER A 41 2.10 5.81 -9.45
CA SER A 41 2.76 6.55 -10.53
C SER A 41 1.91 6.71 -11.79
N LYS A 42 0.73 6.06 -11.91
CA LYS A 42 -0.11 6.12 -13.10
C LYS A 42 -0.56 7.54 -13.41
N VAL A 43 -0.79 8.35 -12.40
CA VAL A 43 -1.16 9.77 -12.54
C VAL A 43 -0.15 10.57 -13.36
N LEU A 44 1.13 10.16 -13.43
CA LEU A 44 2.14 10.81 -14.25
C LEU A 44 1.90 10.58 -15.76
N PHE A 45 1.23 9.49 -16.11
CA PHE A 45 0.96 9.07 -17.49
C PHE A 45 -0.40 9.54 -18.02
N GLU A 46 -1.15 10.29 -17.20
CA GLU A 46 -2.43 10.88 -17.61
C GLU A 46 -2.18 12.13 -18.48
N GLY A 47 -2.94 12.25 -19.58
CA GLY A 47 -2.76 13.32 -20.57
C GLY A 47 -1.60 13.08 -21.54
N ASP A 48 -1.20 14.13 -22.26
CA ASP A 48 -0.16 14.08 -23.32
C ASP A 48 1.27 14.27 -22.76
N ASN A 49 1.47 14.08 -21.46
CA ASN A 49 2.76 14.33 -20.82
C ASN A 49 3.77 13.21 -21.10
N THR A 50 4.98 13.59 -21.48
CA THR A 50 6.09 12.66 -21.61
C THR A 50 6.70 12.35 -20.26
N VAL A 51 6.55 11.10 -19.79
CA VAL A 51 7.16 10.65 -18.54
C VAL A 51 8.58 10.17 -18.78
N SER A 52 9.52 10.75 -18.06
CA SER A 52 10.93 10.36 -18.05
C SER A 52 11.28 9.60 -16.75
N ILE A 53 12.31 8.76 -16.85
CA ILE A 53 12.91 8.08 -15.69
C ILE A 53 14.36 8.55 -15.54
N GLU A 54 14.70 8.97 -14.34
CA GLU A 54 16.01 9.49 -13.98
C GLU A 54 16.63 8.62 -12.88
N LEU A 55 17.89 8.24 -13.05
CA LEU A 55 18.68 7.60 -11.99
C LEU A 55 19.11 8.67 -11.00
N LEU A 56 18.69 8.53 -9.74
CA LEU A 56 19.14 9.41 -8.66
C LEU A 56 20.40 8.86 -7.99
N GLU A 57 20.42 7.56 -7.75
CA GLU A 57 21.52 6.94 -6.99
C GLU A 57 21.68 5.46 -7.39
N ASN A 58 22.92 5.02 -7.58
CA ASN A 58 23.26 3.61 -7.49
C ASN A 58 23.42 3.26 -6.02
N TYR A 59 22.62 2.33 -5.51
CA TYR A 59 22.60 1.96 -4.11
C TYR A 59 22.80 0.44 -3.95
N PRO A 60 24.04 -0.05 -4.12
CA PRO A 60 24.35 -1.45 -3.85
C PRO A 60 24.14 -1.75 -2.36
N CYS A 61 23.40 -2.82 -2.06
CA CYS A 61 23.09 -3.24 -0.71
C CYS A 61 22.95 -4.76 -0.61
N ASP A 62 22.91 -5.29 0.61
CA ASP A 62 22.85 -6.73 0.82
C ASP A 62 21.43 -7.27 0.82
N THR A 63 20.45 -6.42 1.14
CA THR A 63 19.05 -6.86 1.34
C THR A 63 18.05 -5.93 0.69
N LYS A 64 16.89 -6.51 0.36
CA LYS A 64 15.73 -5.73 -0.11
C LYS A 64 15.33 -4.65 0.91
N GLN A 65 15.43 -4.96 2.19
CA GLN A 65 15.03 -4.05 3.26
C GLN A 65 15.83 -2.74 3.21
N LYS A 66 17.15 -2.82 3.09
CA LYS A 66 18.03 -1.64 2.96
C LYS A 66 17.68 -0.79 1.73
N LEU A 67 17.38 -1.45 0.60
CA LEU A 67 16.97 -0.74 -0.62
C LEU A 67 15.65 0.01 -0.44
N LEU A 68 14.67 -0.62 0.24
CA LEU A 68 13.37 0.00 0.55
C LEU A 68 13.48 1.14 1.58
N GLU A 69 14.37 1.03 2.55
CA GLU A 69 14.67 2.11 3.50
C GLU A 69 15.24 3.34 2.79
N ARG A 70 16.10 3.13 1.79
CA ARG A 70 16.63 4.23 0.99
C ARG A 70 15.55 4.88 0.10
N GLU A 71 14.68 4.07 -0.51
CA GLU A 71 13.51 4.55 -1.26
C GLU A 71 12.59 5.39 -0.34
N ARG A 72 12.28 4.89 0.87
CA ARG A 72 11.49 5.60 1.87
C ARG A 72 12.07 6.97 2.19
N TRP A 73 13.38 7.06 2.37
CA TRP A 73 14.06 8.33 2.64
C TRP A 73 13.78 9.37 1.54
N TYR A 74 13.84 8.96 0.26
CA TYR A 74 13.52 9.87 -0.85
C TYR A 74 12.06 10.31 -0.86
N ILE A 75 11.13 9.40 -0.56
CA ILE A 75 9.69 9.69 -0.50
C ILE A 75 9.38 10.67 0.63
N GLU A 76 9.98 10.51 1.80
CA GLU A 76 9.72 11.34 2.98
C GLU A 76 10.37 12.73 2.90
N ASN A 77 11.42 12.90 2.10
CA ASN A 77 12.16 14.16 1.98
C ASN A 77 11.86 14.96 0.69
N ASN A 78 10.93 14.51 -0.14
CA ASN A 78 10.60 15.17 -1.39
C ASN A 78 9.08 15.15 -1.64
N GLU A 79 8.58 16.17 -2.33
CA GLU A 79 7.19 16.14 -2.81
C GLU A 79 7.01 15.10 -3.90
N CYS A 80 6.03 14.20 -3.72
CA CYS A 80 5.79 13.12 -4.66
C CYS A 80 4.36 12.57 -4.58
N VAL A 81 3.98 11.82 -5.60
CA VAL A 81 2.67 11.13 -5.70
C VAL A 81 2.68 9.71 -5.12
N ASN A 82 3.72 9.34 -4.40
CA ASN A 82 3.81 8.02 -3.78
C ASN A 82 2.75 7.84 -2.69
N ASN A 83 1.75 7.00 -2.94
CA ASN A 83 0.74 6.64 -1.92
C ASN A 83 1.26 5.60 -0.92
N ASN A 84 2.18 4.77 -1.38
CA ASN A 84 2.73 3.68 -0.56
C ASN A 84 4.16 4.02 -0.13
N ILE A 85 4.38 4.05 1.18
CA ILE A 85 5.70 4.27 1.80
C ILE A 85 6.26 2.90 2.20
N PRO A 86 7.38 2.46 1.60
CA PRO A 86 7.98 1.17 1.93
C PRO A 86 8.36 1.05 3.41
N GLY A 87 8.10 -0.12 4.01
CA GLY A 87 8.42 -0.36 5.41
C GLY A 87 7.62 0.43 6.43
N ARG A 88 6.60 1.18 6.01
CA ARG A 88 5.69 1.86 6.95
C ARG A 88 4.89 0.83 7.74
N THR A 89 4.90 0.97 9.06
CA THR A 89 4.13 0.12 9.97
C THR A 89 2.63 0.49 9.95
N ASP A 90 1.77 -0.46 10.36
CA ASP A 90 0.33 -0.19 10.52
C ASP A 90 0.05 0.93 11.52
N LYS A 91 0.93 1.12 12.51
CA LYS A 91 0.82 2.20 13.48
C LYS A 91 1.08 3.54 12.81
N GLU A 92 2.20 3.70 12.10
CA GLU A 92 2.54 4.93 11.37
C GLU A 92 1.46 5.28 10.35
N TRP A 93 0.91 4.28 9.65
CA TRP A 93 -0.19 4.50 8.71
C TRP A 93 -1.46 5.00 9.42
N ARG A 94 -1.84 4.38 10.54
CA ARG A 94 -3.01 4.78 11.31
C ARG A 94 -2.88 6.19 11.89
N ASP A 95 -1.69 6.52 12.41
CA ASP A 95 -1.43 7.84 12.99
C ASP A 95 -1.51 8.93 11.91
N ALA A 96 -0.91 8.69 10.74
CA ALA A 96 -0.98 9.61 9.59
C ALA A 96 -2.38 9.77 9.00
N ASN A 97 -3.26 8.75 9.10
CA ASN A 97 -4.61 8.75 8.53
C ASN A 97 -5.73 8.86 9.58
N LYS A 98 -5.41 9.31 10.79
CA LYS A 98 -6.34 9.33 11.92
C LYS A 98 -7.61 10.15 11.64
N GLU A 99 -7.48 11.31 11.04
CA GLU A 99 -8.63 12.16 10.70
C GLU A 99 -9.48 11.53 9.60
N TYR A 100 -8.87 11.04 8.54
CA TYR A 100 -9.58 10.29 7.49
C TYR A 100 -10.36 9.10 8.05
N GLN A 101 -9.78 8.35 9.01
CA GLN A 101 -10.47 7.24 9.67
C GLN A 101 -11.68 7.72 10.48
N LYS A 102 -11.58 8.84 11.18
CA LYS A 102 -12.70 9.43 11.92
C LYS A 102 -13.82 9.83 10.96
N GLU A 103 -13.50 10.55 9.90
CA GLU A 103 -14.47 10.97 8.88
C GLU A 103 -15.15 9.76 8.21
N TYR A 104 -14.38 8.73 7.86
CA TYR A 104 -14.89 7.48 7.31
C TYR A 104 -15.90 6.81 8.24
N VAL A 105 -15.58 6.71 9.54
CA VAL A 105 -16.49 6.12 10.54
C VAL A 105 -17.77 6.94 10.68
N ILE A 106 -17.68 8.26 10.72
CA ILE A 106 -18.84 9.15 10.80
C ILE A 106 -19.72 8.97 9.56
N LYS A 107 -19.15 9.08 8.36
CA LYS A 107 -19.84 8.96 7.08
C LYS A 107 -20.50 7.60 6.88
N ASN A 108 -19.91 6.53 7.40
CA ASN A 108 -20.41 5.16 7.21
C ASN A 108 -21.05 4.58 8.49
N LYS A 109 -21.39 5.40 9.47
CA LYS A 109 -21.90 4.97 10.79
C LYS A 109 -23.06 3.98 10.70
N GLU A 110 -24.06 4.29 9.88
CA GLU A 110 -25.25 3.42 9.73
C GLU A 110 -24.91 2.08 9.06
N LYS A 111 -24.11 2.09 7.99
CA LYS A 111 -23.64 0.85 7.32
C LYS A 111 -22.81 -0.03 8.26
N ILE A 112 -21.96 0.59 9.08
CA ILE A 112 -21.15 -0.12 10.08
C ILE A 112 -22.05 -0.73 11.16
N LYS A 113 -23.07 0.01 11.62
CA LYS A 113 -24.04 -0.47 12.62
C LYS A 113 -24.85 -1.64 12.06
N GLU A 114 -25.40 -1.51 10.86
CA GLU A 114 -26.16 -2.56 10.17
C GLU A 114 -25.33 -3.84 10.03
N ARG A 115 -24.10 -3.73 9.49
CA ARG A 115 -23.19 -4.88 9.35
C ARG A 115 -22.85 -5.53 10.70
N LYS A 116 -22.69 -4.76 11.78
CA LYS A 116 -22.40 -5.30 13.12
C LYS A 116 -23.59 -6.01 13.72
N SER A 117 -24.81 -5.54 13.47
CA SER A 117 -26.06 -6.10 14.01
C SER A 117 -26.65 -7.23 13.17
N SER A 118 -26.23 -7.36 11.90
CA SER A 118 -26.71 -8.41 10.99
C SER A 118 -26.50 -9.80 11.60
N LYS A 119 -27.60 -10.57 11.66
CA LYS A 119 -27.59 -11.95 12.16
C LYS A 119 -27.26 -12.91 11.02
N ILE A 120 -26.32 -13.79 11.25
CA ILE A 120 -25.86 -14.83 10.31
C ILE A 120 -26.29 -16.18 10.88
N LEU A 121 -27.02 -16.96 10.08
CA LEU A 121 -27.38 -18.32 10.45
C LEU A 121 -26.16 -19.23 10.35
N CYS A 122 -25.90 -19.96 11.42
CA CYS A 122 -24.84 -20.93 11.48
C CYS A 122 -25.32 -22.35 11.15
N VAL A 123 -24.44 -23.20 10.68
CA VAL A 123 -24.71 -24.64 10.45
C VAL A 123 -25.17 -25.36 11.72
N CYS A 124 -24.88 -24.84 12.93
CA CYS A 124 -25.37 -25.38 14.19
C CYS A 124 -26.83 -24.98 14.51
N GLY A 125 -27.53 -24.28 13.61
CA GLY A 125 -28.93 -23.84 13.75
C GLY A 125 -29.09 -22.53 14.57
N ASN A 126 -28.04 -21.98 15.14
CA ASN A 126 -28.09 -20.72 15.92
C ASN A 126 -27.66 -19.52 15.06
N TYR A 127 -28.10 -18.32 15.48
CA TYR A 127 -27.68 -17.07 14.87
C TYR A 127 -26.51 -16.45 15.63
N TYR A 128 -25.59 -15.81 14.91
CA TYR A 128 -24.54 -14.97 15.48
C TYR A 128 -24.39 -13.67 14.68
N THR A 129 -23.81 -12.64 15.29
CA THR A 129 -23.43 -11.41 14.58
C THR A 129 -21.98 -11.51 14.14
N TYR A 130 -21.60 -10.69 13.14
CA TYR A 130 -20.22 -10.65 12.66
C TYR A 130 -19.18 -10.45 13.77
N SER A 131 -19.49 -9.58 14.75
CA SER A 131 -18.62 -9.32 15.89
C SER A 131 -18.52 -10.49 16.89
N CYS A 132 -19.51 -11.38 16.92
CA CYS A 132 -19.54 -12.52 17.83
C CYS A 132 -19.10 -13.83 17.18
N LYS A 133 -18.72 -13.83 15.88
CA LYS A 133 -18.33 -15.03 15.13
C LYS A 133 -17.28 -15.86 15.87
N GLY A 134 -16.20 -15.22 16.34
CA GLY A 134 -15.11 -15.94 17.01
C GLY A 134 -15.53 -16.58 18.34
N LYS A 135 -16.41 -15.93 19.10
CA LYS A 135 -16.97 -16.49 20.34
C LYS A 135 -17.93 -17.64 20.04
N HIS A 136 -18.79 -17.46 19.04
CA HIS A 136 -19.76 -18.49 18.61
C HIS A 136 -19.06 -19.77 18.13
N MET A 137 -17.99 -19.65 17.33
CA MET A 137 -17.22 -20.78 16.81
C MET A 137 -16.44 -21.56 17.89
N LYS A 138 -16.20 -20.94 19.04
CA LYS A 138 -15.55 -21.58 20.21
C LYS A 138 -16.52 -22.27 21.15
N THR A 139 -17.84 -22.21 20.91
CA THR A 139 -18.81 -22.88 21.76
C THR A 139 -18.81 -24.39 21.51
N LYS A 140 -19.08 -25.20 22.57
CA LYS A 140 -19.05 -26.68 22.54
C LYS A 140 -19.90 -27.32 21.44
N LYS A 141 -20.89 -26.62 20.87
CA LYS A 141 -21.74 -27.11 19.77
C LYS A 141 -21.02 -27.21 18.42
N PHE A 142 -19.79 -26.68 18.31
CA PHE A 142 -18.96 -26.76 17.12
C PHE A 142 -17.83 -27.79 17.21
N ILE A 143 -17.65 -28.38 18.38
CA ILE A 143 -16.50 -29.27 18.66
C ILE A 143 -16.89 -30.76 18.58
N ASN A 144 -18.15 -31.07 18.22
CA ASN A 144 -18.62 -32.46 17.94
C ASN A 144 -18.91 -32.61 16.46
#